data_34f1f9490b8a42a6a6a4dc56ee69b085
#
_entry.id   34f1f9490b8a42a6a6a4dc56ee69b085
#
_cell.length_a   1.000
_cell.length_b   1.000
_cell.length_c   1.000
_cell.angle_alpha   90.00
_cell.angle_beta   90.00
_cell.angle_gamma   90.00
#
_symmetry.space_group_name_H-M   'P 1'
#
loop_
_entity.id
_entity.type
_entity.pdbx_description
1 polymer ?
#
loop_
_entity_poly.entity_id
_entity_poly.type
_entity_poly.pdbx_seq_one_letter_code
_entity_poly.pdbx_strand_id
1 'polypeptide(L)'
;PTKQQLNDVLWAEVSKWQSKSPLLKAVLKWTKTKVSVVGNEERWFATARTATKPENMQGFHEDNMLFIVDEASGVADPIMEAILGTLSGANNKLLMCGNPTKTSGTFYDSHTCDRGLYKCHRVSSRDSSRTNKENIAAMERKYGKDSNFVRVRVDGEFPKQEDDVFIPMELILTSTSSVKDFEEPEIPDLIHIGCDVARFGDDKTVIGSKVNEKADIVCKRQGQDTMKTADDIVCLLYTSP
;
A
#
# COMPACT_ATOMS: atom_id res chain seq x y z
N PRO A 1 7.50 12.46 -1.75
CA PRO A 1 7.70 13.90 -1.65
C PRO A 1 7.81 14.56 -3.03
N THR A 2 7.44 15.83 -3.13
CA THR A 2 7.62 16.62 -4.34
C THR A 2 9.10 16.99 -4.55
N LYS A 3 9.50 17.36 -5.79
CA LYS A 3 10.86 17.82 -6.08
C LYS A 3 11.25 19.01 -5.20
N GLN A 4 10.31 19.90 -4.90
CA GLN A 4 10.52 21.04 -4.04
C GLN A 4 10.78 20.61 -2.59
N GLN A 5 9.99 19.71 -2.03
CA GLN A 5 10.21 19.17 -0.68
C GLN A 5 11.56 18.45 -0.55
N LEU A 6 11.96 17.69 -1.56
CA LEU A 6 13.28 17.06 -1.56
C LEU A 6 14.42 18.08 -1.51
N ASN A 7 14.33 19.15 -2.28
CA ASN A 7 15.39 20.17 -2.34
C ASN A 7 15.39 21.07 -1.09
N ASP A 8 14.22 21.55 -0.70
CA ASP A 8 14.11 22.60 0.33
C ASP A 8 14.19 22.04 1.76
N VAL A 9 13.82 20.77 1.94
CA VAL A 9 13.83 20.14 3.27
C VAL A 9 14.95 19.13 3.37
N LEU A 10 14.88 18.02 2.65
CA LEU A 10 15.85 16.92 2.81
C LEU A 10 17.25 17.34 2.40
N TRP A 11 17.40 17.95 1.21
CA TRP A 11 18.70 18.29 0.67
C TRP A 11 19.36 19.46 1.42
N ALA A 12 18.56 20.38 1.93
CA ALA A 12 19.01 21.45 2.81
C ALA A 12 19.53 20.90 4.16
N GLU A 13 18.83 19.90 4.76
CA GLU A 13 19.32 19.24 5.99
C GLU A 13 20.61 18.47 5.75
N VAL A 14 20.76 17.78 4.61
CA VAL A 14 22.04 17.11 4.24
C VAL A 14 23.18 18.13 4.19
N SER A 15 22.96 19.29 3.54
CA SER A 15 23.95 20.38 3.48
C SER A 15 24.33 20.90 4.88
N LYS A 16 23.34 21.11 5.73
CA LYS A 16 23.51 21.59 7.10
C LYS A 16 24.33 20.60 7.95
N TRP A 17 24.05 19.31 7.86
CA TRP A 17 24.82 18.30 8.61
C TRP A 17 26.21 18.12 8.06
N GLN A 18 26.40 18.13 6.74
CA GLN A 18 27.70 18.09 6.10
C GLN A 18 28.58 19.29 6.54
N SER A 19 28.01 20.49 6.58
CA SER A 19 28.73 21.70 6.98
C SER A 19 29.07 21.77 8.47
N LYS A 20 28.32 21.09 9.34
CA LYS A 20 28.58 21.02 10.80
C LYS A 20 29.69 20.05 11.19
N SER A 21 30.00 19.06 10.35
CA SER A 21 31.03 18.08 10.62
C SER A 21 32.31 18.40 9.84
N PRO A 22 33.44 18.71 10.52
CA PRO A 22 34.71 18.91 9.83
C PRO A 22 35.13 17.71 8.97
N LEU A 23 34.88 16.49 9.45
CA LEU A 23 35.18 15.26 8.72
C LEU A 23 34.36 15.17 7.44
N LEU A 24 33.01 15.33 7.53
CA LEU A 24 32.14 15.26 6.35
C LEU A 24 32.45 16.37 5.35
N LYS A 25 32.81 17.57 5.84
CA LYS A 25 33.21 18.70 4.99
C LYS A 25 34.51 18.43 4.23
N ALA A 26 35.44 17.67 4.83
CA ALA A 26 36.69 17.31 4.17
C ALA A 26 36.52 16.20 3.13
N VAL A 27 35.64 15.21 3.38
CA VAL A 27 35.49 14.03 2.51
C VAL A 27 34.30 14.09 1.53
N LEU A 28 33.32 14.96 1.77
CA LEU A 28 32.12 15.07 0.94
C LEU A 28 32.02 16.43 0.27
N LYS A 29 31.72 16.41 -1.01
CA LYS A 29 31.37 17.58 -1.81
C LYS A 29 29.85 17.61 -2.00
N TRP A 30 29.19 18.66 -1.50
CA TRP A 30 27.77 18.88 -1.67
C TRP A 30 27.49 19.81 -2.86
N THR A 31 26.47 19.50 -3.63
CA THR A 31 25.91 20.33 -4.69
C THR A 31 24.38 20.32 -4.59
N LYS A 32 23.68 21.14 -5.34
CA LYS A 32 22.20 21.20 -5.35
C LYS A 32 21.52 19.88 -5.79
N THR A 33 22.23 18.99 -6.45
CA THR A 33 21.65 17.75 -7.01
C THR A 33 22.33 16.48 -6.50
N LYS A 34 23.52 16.59 -5.88
CA LYS A 34 24.38 15.43 -5.61
C LYS A 34 25.29 15.72 -4.42
N VAL A 35 25.47 14.73 -3.57
CA VAL A 35 26.58 14.66 -2.60
C VAL A 35 27.52 13.56 -3.05
N SER A 36 28.79 13.83 -3.13
CA SER A 36 29.78 12.87 -3.63
C SER A 36 31.01 12.84 -2.73
N VAL A 37 31.75 11.76 -2.78
CA VAL A 37 33.06 11.64 -2.11
C VAL A 37 34.09 12.36 -2.96
N VAL A 38 34.89 13.21 -2.33
CA VAL A 38 35.98 13.96 -2.99
C VAL A 38 36.97 12.98 -3.62
N GLY A 39 37.28 13.16 -4.91
CA GLY A 39 38.15 12.28 -5.67
C GLY A 39 37.48 11.02 -6.25
N ASN A 40 36.20 10.79 -5.98
CA ASN A 40 35.40 9.70 -6.54
C ASN A 40 33.98 10.15 -6.89
N GLU A 41 33.82 11.37 -7.37
CA GLU A 41 32.53 12.04 -7.58
C GLU A 41 31.63 11.34 -8.59
N GLU A 42 32.18 10.52 -9.47
CA GLU A 42 31.43 9.80 -10.51
C GLU A 42 30.77 8.54 -9.99
N ARG A 43 31.39 7.85 -9.03
CA ARG A 43 30.92 6.54 -8.54
C ARG A 43 30.37 6.57 -7.13
N TRP A 44 30.96 7.35 -6.23
CA TRP A 44 30.56 7.42 -4.84
C TRP A 44 29.74 8.65 -4.56
N PHE A 45 28.44 8.54 -4.76
CA PHE A 45 27.54 9.68 -4.60
C PHE A 45 26.16 9.28 -4.10
N ALA A 46 25.45 10.26 -3.56
CA ALA A 46 24.02 10.21 -3.29
C ALA A 46 23.32 11.31 -4.07
N THR A 47 22.15 11.01 -4.62
CA THR A 47 21.30 11.96 -5.34
C THR A 47 19.86 11.83 -4.89
N ALA A 48 19.16 12.97 -4.76
CA ALA A 48 17.72 12.99 -4.49
C ALA A 48 16.95 12.98 -5.80
N ARG A 49 15.96 12.11 -5.90
CA ARG A 49 15.10 11.99 -7.08
C ARG A 49 13.63 11.91 -6.71
N THR A 50 12.79 12.48 -7.55
CA THR A 50 11.34 12.21 -7.53
C THR A 50 11.02 11.29 -8.68
N ALA A 51 10.28 10.24 -8.44
CA ALA A 51 9.80 9.37 -9.49
C ALA A 51 8.34 9.67 -9.79
N THR A 52 8.09 10.17 -10.99
CA THR A 52 6.76 10.27 -11.58
C THR A 52 6.53 9.20 -12.64
N LYS A 53 7.62 8.59 -13.11
CA LYS A 53 7.62 7.52 -14.11
C LYS A 53 8.63 6.44 -13.70
N PRO A 54 8.32 5.17 -13.91
CA PRO A 54 9.20 4.05 -13.56
C PRO A 54 10.59 4.14 -14.22
N GLU A 55 10.66 4.63 -15.46
CA GLU A 55 11.91 4.76 -16.23
C GLU A 55 12.94 5.67 -15.54
N ASN A 56 12.48 6.61 -14.71
CA ASN A 56 13.37 7.50 -13.96
C ASN A 56 14.17 6.80 -12.86
N MET A 57 13.74 5.59 -12.46
CA MET A 57 14.41 4.76 -11.45
C MET A 57 15.26 3.65 -12.06
N GLN A 58 15.16 3.42 -13.36
CA GLN A 58 15.98 2.44 -14.09
C GLN A 58 17.36 2.99 -14.43
N GLY A 59 18.30 2.11 -14.75
CA GLY A 59 19.64 2.47 -15.23
C GLY A 59 20.69 2.69 -14.14
N PHE A 60 20.37 2.42 -12.88
CA PHE A 60 21.36 2.34 -11.81
C PHE A 60 21.83 0.89 -11.67
N HIS A 61 23.11 0.66 -11.96
CA HIS A 61 23.71 -0.67 -11.82
C HIS A 61 25.08 -0.49 -11.18
N GLU A 62 25.15 -0.74 -9.87
CA GLU A 62 26.37 -0.71 -9.10
C GLU A 62 26.39 -1.88 -8.11
N ASP A 63 27.58 -2.33 -7.73
CA ASP A 63 27.75 -3.44 -6.79
C ASP A 63 27.21 -3.11 -5.38
N ASN A 64 27.25 -1.83 -4.99
CA ASN A 64 26.82 -1.36 -3.69
C ASN A 64 25.86 -0.18 -3.87
N MET A 65 24.57 -0.44 -3.73
CA MET A 65 23.51 0.58 -3.81
C MET A 65 22.62 0.55 -2.58
N LEU A 66 22.16 1.73 -2.20
CA LEU A 66 21.10 1.91 -1.21
C LEU A 66 20.02 2.82 -1.79
N PHE A 67 18.84 2.28 -1.98
CA PHE A 67 17.65 3.09 -2.21
C PHE A 67 17.00 3.43 -0.87
N ILE A 68 16.69 4.71 -0.66
CA ILE A 68 15.91 5.20 0.48
C ILE A 68 14.62 5.78 -0.09
N VAL A 69 13.51 5.12 0.20
CA VAL A 69 12.17 5.53 -0.24
C VAL A 69 11.44 6.14 0.93
N ASP A 70 11.31 7.47 0.92
CA ASP A 70 10.54 8.21 1.91
C ASP A 70 9.09 8.33 1.48
N GLU A 71 8.17 8.35 2.45
CA GLU A 71 6.72 8.30 2.22
C GLU A 71 6.29 7.07 1.38
N ALA A 72 6.91 5.92 1.65
CA ALA A 72 6.81 4.71 0.83
C ALA A 72 5.38 4.21 0.60
N SER A 73 4.46 4.42 1.55
CA SER A 73 3.04 4.07 1.38
C SER A 73 2.34 4.83 0.24
N GLY A 74 2.87 6.01 -0.14
CA GLY A 74 2.33 6.83 -1.23
C GLY A 74 2.96 6.56 -2.59
N VAL A 75 4.00 5.72 -2.67
CA VAL A 75 4.69 5.42 -3.94
C VAL A 75 3.91 4.39 -4.73
N ALA A 76 3.70 4.65 -6.02
CA ALA A 76 2.98 3.73 -6.91
C ALA A 76 3.78 2.44 -7.17
N ASP A 77 3.11 1.29 -7.21
CA ASP A 77 3.74 -0.01 -7.39
C ASP A 77 4.64 -0.12 -8.62
N PRO A 78 4.32 0.41 -9.82
CA PRO A 78 5.23 0.37 -10.97
C PRO A 78 6.59 1.05 -10.70
N ILE A 79 6.62 2.06 -9.82
CA ILE A 79 7.86 2.73 -9.42
C ILE A 79 8.65 1.85 -8.45
N MET A 80 7.97 1.21 -7.51
CA MET A 80 8.60 0.25 -6.59
C MET A 80 9.15 -0.96 -7.32
N GLU A 81 8.43 -1.51 -8.28
CA GLU A 81 8.90 -2.60 -9.15
C GLU A 81 10.16 -2.22 -9.92
N ALA A 82 10.20 -1.00 -10.48
CA ALA A 82 11.39 -0.49 -11.16
C ALA A 82 12.60 -0.38 -10.21
N ILE A 83 12.40 0.07 -8.96
CA ILE A 83 13.45 0.11 -7.92
C ILE A 83 13.90 -1.32 -7.58
N LEU A 84 12.98 -2.22 -7.30
CA LEU A 84 13.28 -3.62 -6.98
C LEU A 84 14.03 -4.32 -8.10
N GLY A 85 13.67 -4.05 -9.35
CA GLY A 85 14.36 -4.57 -10.54
C GLY A 85 15.81 -4.10 -10.68
N THR A 86 16.18 -2.96 -10.09
CA THR A 86 17.58 -2.48 -10.10
C THR A 86 18.43 -3.07 -8.97
N LEU A 87 17.83 -3.68 -7.95
CA LEU A 87 18.51 -4.24 -6.78
C LEU A 87 19.01 -5.67 -7.01
N SER A 88 19.64 -5.91 -8.16
CA SER A 88 20.12 -7.26 -8.54
C SER A 88 21.46 -7.65 -7.91
N GLY A 89 22.24 -6.69 -7.39
CA GLY A 89 23.54 -6.93 -6.77
C GLY A 89 23.44 -7.43 -5.32
N ALA A 90 24.34 -8.31 -4.91
CA ALA A 90 24.32 -8.92 -3.57
C ALA A 90 24.41 -7.90 -2.40
N ASN A 91 25.00 -6.74 -2.63
CA ASN A 91 25.14 -5.68 -1.63
C ASN A 91 24.11 -4.55 -1.78
N ASN A 92 23.16 -4.70 -2.71
CA ASN A 92 22.13 -3.70 -2.93
C ASN A 92 21.07 -3.79 -1.84
N LYS A 93 20.63 -2.65 -1.33
CA LYS A 93 19.68 -2.56 -0.21
C LYS A 93 18.57 -1.56 -0.48
N LEU A 94 17.42 -1.84 0.08
CA LEU A 94 16.25 -0.96 0.10
C LEU A 94 15.90 -0.61 1.54
N LEU A 95 15.73 0.67 1.81
CA LEU A 95 15.15 1.20 3.03
C LEU A 95 13.85 1.94 2.66
N MET A 96 12.74 1.47 3.18
CA MET A 96 11.44 2.13 3.05
C MET A 96 11.04 2.73 4.40
N CYS A 97 10.57 3.96 4.39
CA CYS A 97 10.01 4.61 5.58
C CYS A 97 8.79 5.45 5.20
N GLY A 98 7.89 5.63 6.15
CA GLY A 98 6.68 6.43 5.96
C GLY A 98 5.58 6.07 6.95
N ASN A 99 4.52 6.87 6.93
CA ASN A 99 3.30 6.53 7.64
C ASN A 99 2.53 5.43 6.86
N PRO A 100 1.99 4.41 7.54
CA PRO A 100 1.27 3.30 6.91
C PRO A 100 -0.16 3.72 6.54
N THR A 101 -0.31 4.49 5.45
CA THR A 101 -1.60 5.10 5.07
C THR A 101 -2.49 4.23 4.21
N LYS A 102 -1.95 3.17 3.58
CA LYS A 102 -2.68 2.28 2.67
C LYS A 102 -2.61 0.85 3.15
N THR A 103 -3.63 0.06 2.80
CA THR A 103 -3.72 -1.39 3.06
C THR A 103 -3.36 -2.23 1.84
N SER A 104 -2.67 -1.63 0.88
CA SER A 104 -2.22 -2.26 -0.36
C SER A 104 -0.88 -1.70 -0.81
N GLY A 105 -0.21 -2.40 -1.73
CA GLY A 105 1.06 -2.02 -2.35
C GLY A 105 2.29 -2.49 -1.60
N THR A 106 3.45 -2.34 -2.24
CA THR A 106 4.74 -2.90 -1.79
C THR A 106 5.10 -2.56 -0.34
N PHE A 107 4.78 -1.35 0.15
CA PHE A 107 5.06 -0.97 1.54
C PHE A 107 4.19 -1.74 2.53
N TYR A 108 2.91 -1.94 2.23
CA TYR A 108 2.01 -2.76 3.03
C TYR A 108 2.43 -4.24 2.99
N ASP A 109 2.71 -4.76 1.80
CA ASP A 109 3.11 -6.15 1.59
C ASP A 109 4.40 -6.50 2.34
N SER A 110 5.36 -5.56 2.38
CA SER A 110 6.60 -5.75 3.14
C SER A 110 6.38 -5.96 4.65
N HIS A 111 5.24 -5.53 5.20
CA HIS A 111 4.87 -5.71 6.61
C HIS A 111 3.88 -6.86 6.84
N THR A 112 3.31 -7.42 5.78
CA THR A 112 2.27 -8.47 5.82
C THR A 112 2.71 -9.74 5.11
N CYS A 113 2.33 -9.94 3.85
CA CYS A 113 2.60 -11.18 3.10
C CYS A 113 4.09 -11.41 2.83
N ASP A 114 4.84 -10.35 2.55
CA ASP A 114 6.29 -10.41 2.25
C ASP A 114 7.19 -10.16 3.47
N ARG A 115 6.62 -10.13 4.66
CA ARG A 115 7.36 -9.82 5.90
C ARG A 115 8.62 -10.67 6.10
N GLY A 116 8.64 -11.88 5.57
CA GLY A 116 9.80 -12.77 5.64
C GLY A 116 11.04 -12.27 4.87
N LEU A 117 10.84 -11.39 3.89
CA LEU A 117 11.90 -10.80 3.05
C LEU A 117 12.45 -9.49 3.63
N TYR A 118 11.74 -8.88 4.59
CA TYR A 118 12.06 -7.55 5.11
C TYR A 118 12.28 -7.56 6.62
N LYS A 119 13.18 -6.68 7.08
CA LYS A 119 13.30 -6.36 8.49
C LYS A 119 12.41 -5.17 8.82
N CYS A 120 11.22 -5.45 9.38
CA CYS A 120 10.21 -4.45 9.66
C CYS A 120 10.39 -3.84 11.05
N HIS A 121 10.24 -2.52 11.12
CA HIS A 121 10.24 -1.75 12.36
C HIS A 121 8.98 -0.88 12.41
N ARG A 122 8.31 -0.88 13.57
CA ARG A 122 7.22 0.03 13.89
C ARG A 122 7.67 0.97 15.00
N VAL A 123 7.44 2.26 14.83
CA VAL A 123 7.74 3.28 15.83
C VAL A 123 6.46 4.06 16.11
N SER A 124 5.99 4.00 17.37
CA SER A 124 4.85 4.80 17.82
C SER A 124 5.32 6.18 18.29
N SER A 125 4.53 7.21 17.96
CA SER A 125 4.73 8.56 18.53
C SER A 125 4.58 8.57 20.05
N ARG A 126 3.91 7.57 20.63
CA ARG A 126 3.76 7.43 22.09
C ARG A 126 5.08 7.11 22.76
N ASP A 127 5.95 6.36 22.09
CA ASP A 127 7.25 5.93 22.63
C ASP A 127 8.35 6.99 22.40
N SER A 128 8.08 7.97 21.54
CA SER A 128 9.05 9.02 21.23
C SER A 128 9.09 10.11 22.32
N SER A 129 10.28 10.41 22.82
CA SER A 129 10.52 11.53 23.72
C SER A 129 10.39 12.91 23.04
N ARG A 130 10.42 12.95 21.70
CA ARG A 130 10.30 14.18 20.91
C ARG A 130 8.87 14.58 20.64
N THR A 131 7.91 13.68 20.85
CA THR A 131 6.51 13.95 20.55
C THR A 131 5.82 14.66 21.71
N ASN A 132 5.07 15.73 21.39
CA ASN A 132 4.23 16.40 22.37
C ASN A 132 3.02 15.53 22.72
N LYS A 133 2.95 15.06 23.97
CA LYS A 133 1.87 14.18 24.46
C LYS A 133 0.50 14.85 24.49
N GLU A 134 0.46 16.18 24.69
CA GLU A 134 -0.79 16.95 24.63
C GLU A 134 -1.38 16.97 23.22
N ASN A 135 -0.52 17.01 22.20
CA ASN A 135 -0.96 16.92 20.81
C ASN A 135 -1.58 15.57 20.51
N ILE A 136 -0.99 14.46 21.02
CA ILE A 136 -1.57 13.13 20.90
C ILE A 136 -2.97 13.09 21.53
N ALA A 137 -3.10 13.61 22.76
CA ALA A 137 -4.40 13.65 23.46
C ALA A 137 -5.44 14.52 22.72
N ALA A 138 -5.01 15.60 22.06
CA ALA A 138 -5.88 16.41 21.23
C ALA A 138 -6.36 15.67 19.97
N MET A 139 -5.47 14.92 19.33
CA MET A 139 -5.83 14.07 18.17
C MET A 139 -6.83 12.97 18.56
N GLU A 140 -6.60 12.30 19.70
CA GLU A 140 -7.50 11.27 20.22
C GLU A 140 -8.90 11.82 20.54
N ARG A 141 -8.97 13.01 21.13
CA ARG A 141 -10.26 13.69 21.40
C ARG A 141 -10.99 14.07 20.12
N LYS A 142 -10.26 14.51 19.09
CA LYS A 142 -10.85 14.98 17.83
C LYS A 142 -11.31 13.83 16.93
N TYR A 143 -10.51 12.80 16.80
CA TYR A 143 -10.71 11.73 15.80
C TYR A 143 -11.16 10.41 16.40
N GLY A 144 -11.09 10.25 17.71
CA GLY A 144 -11.33 9.00 18.42
C GLY A 144 -10.04 8.16 18.57
N LYS A 145 -9.88 7.55 19.74
CA LYS A 145 -8.67 6.77 20.09
C LYS A 145 -8.40 5.61 19.15
N ASP A 146 -9.46 4.94 18.69
CA ASP A 146 -9.37 3.74 17.84
C ASP A 146 -9.57 4.05 16.34
N SER A 147 -9.55 5.33 15.97
CA SER A 147 -9.72 5.77 14.59
C SER A 147 -8.51 5.40 13.72
N ASN A 148 -8.72 5.20 12.41
CA ASN A 148 -7.64 5.00 11.46
C ASN A 148 -6.62 6.16 11.49
N PHE A 149 -7.10 7.40 11.74
CA PHE A 149 -6.22 8.55 11.85
C PHE A 149 -5.20 8.38 12.99
N VAL A 150 -5.65 8.00 14.18
CA VAL A 150 -4.77 7.79 15.35
C VAL A 150 -3.87 6.58 15.14
N ARG A 151 -4.41 5.47 14.63
CA ARG A 151 -3.60 4.28 14.29
C ARG A 151 -2.43 4.63 13.37
N VAL A 152 -2.69 5.33 12.27
CA VAL A 152 -1.67 5.67 11.27
C VAL A 152 -0.69 6.73 11.76
N ARG A 153 -1.21 7.84 12.32
CA ARG A 153 -0.40 9.04 12.62
C ARG A 153 0.26 9.02 13.99
N VAL A 154 -0.30 8.27 14.93
CA VAL A 154 0.21 8.18 16.31
C VAL A 154 0.85 6.83 16.58
N ASP A 155 0.15 5.74 16.26
CA ASP A 155 0.59 4.41 16.63
C ASP A 155 1.52 3.76 15.59
N GLY A 156 1.59 4.31 14.37
CA GLY A 156 2.38 3.76 13.29
C GLY A 156 1.87 2.38 12.85
N GLU A 157 0.56 2.21 12.89
CA GLU A 157 -0.14 0.99 12.47
C GLU A 157 -0.90 1.22 11.18
N PHE A 158 -0.99 0.20 10.35
CA PHE A 158 -1.84 0.26 9.16
C PHE A 158 -3.32 0.44 9.53
N PRO A 159 -4.10 1.17 8.73
CA PRO A 159 -5.53 1.34 8.98
C PRO A 159 -6.23 -0.02 8.93
N LYS A 160 -7.33 -0.16 9.65
CA LYS A 160 -8.16 -1.38 9.59
C LYS A 160 -8.82 -1.56 8.23
N GLN A 161 -9.07 -0.46 7.55
CA GLN A 161 -9.67 -0.39 6.20
C GLN A 161 -9.24 0.91 5.53
N GLU A 162 -9.34 1.00 4.22
CA GLU A 162 -9.17 2.26 3.49
C GLU A 162 -10.37 3.19 3.74
N ASP A 163 -10.14 4.50 3.67
CA ASP A 163 -11.17 5.50 4.04
C ASP A 163 -12.36 5.56 3.06
N ASP A 164 -12.20 5.00 1.85
CA ASP A 164 -13.19 4.94 0.77
C ASP A 164 -13.95 3.61 0.70
N VAL A 165 -13.72 2.70 1.64
CA VAL A 165 -14.39 1.40 1.68
C VAL A 165 -15.83 1.54 2.16
N PHE A 166 -16.79 1.19 1.30
CA PHE A 166 -18.21 1.25 1.61
C PHE A 166 -18.64 0.23 2.69
N ILE A 167 -18.08 -0.98 2.65
CA ILE A 167 -18.35 -2.04 3.63
C ILE A 167 -17.02 -2.48 4.26
N PRO A 168 -16.84 -2.31 5.59
CA PRO A 168 -15.64 -2.78 6.29
C PRO A 168 -15.40 -4.30 6.12
N MET A 169 -14.15 -4.69 5.89
CA MET A 169 -13.76 -6.10 5.78
C MET A 169 -14.18 -6.93 6.99
N GLU A 170 -14.15 -6.34 8.19
CA GLU A 170 -14.59 -6.98 9.43
C GLU A 170 -16.07 -7.39 9.38
N LEU A 171 -16.94 -6.55 8.79
CA LEU A 171 -18.35 -6.88 8.58
C LEU A 171 -18.51 -8.00 7.56
N ILE A 172 -17.72 -7.99 6.48
CA ILE A 172 -17.73 -9.05 5.47
C ILE A 172 -17.31 -10.37 6.09
N LEU A 173 -16.21 -10.41 6.84
CA LEU A 173 -15.72 -11.62 7.50
C LEU A 173 -16.69 -12.15 8.56
N THR A 174 -17.31 -11.25 9.32
CA THR A 174 -18.32 -11.63 10.33
C THR A 174 -19.54 -12.23 9.65
N SER A 175 -20.05 -11.62 8.59
CA SER A 175 -21.22 -12.12 7.86
C SER A 175 -20.94 -13.46 7.18
N THR A 176 -19.74 -13.65 6.61
CA THR A 176 -19.36 -14.94 5.99
C THR A 176 -19.13 -16.05 6.98
N SER A 177 -18.67 -15.74 8.21
CA SER A 177 -18.47 -16.74 9.25
C SER A 177 -19.79 -17.22 9.87
N SER A 178 -20.81 -16.36 9.93
CA SER A 178 -22.13 -16.69 10.51
C SER A 178 -23.01 -17.52 9.56
N VAL A 179 -22.69 -17.63 8.28
CA VAL A 179 -23.47 -18.44 7.30
C VAL A 179 -23.48 -19.94 7.66
N LYS A 180 -22.52 -20.44 8.44
CA LYS A 180 -22.44 -21.85 8.82
C LYS A 180 -23.54 -22.31 9.77
N ASP A 181 -24.21 -21.38 10.45
CA ASP A 181 -25.21 -21.66 11.48
C ASP A 181 -26.66 -21.48 10.97
N PHE A 182 -26.84 -21.18 9.66
CA PHE A 182 -28.16 -21.05 9.06
C PHE A 182 -28.71 -22.43 8.66
N GLU A 183 -29.82 -22.84 9.28
CA GLU A 183 -30.63 -23.94 8.79
C GLU A 183 -31.37 -23.49 7.51
N GLU A 184 -31.22 -24.24 6.43
CA GLU A 184 -31.96 -23.94 5.18
C GLU A 184 -33.44 -24.26 5.41
N PRO A 185 -34.36 -23.33 5.08
CA PRO A 185 -35.78 -23.62 5.14
C PRO A 185 -36.14 -24.72 4.13
N GLU A 186 -37.06 -25.60 4.50
CA GLU A 186 -37.50 -26.72 3.65
C GLU A 186 -38.03 -26.24 2.27
N ILE A 187 -38.61 -25.02 2.21
CA ILE A 187 -39.08 -24.40 0.97
C ILE A 187 -38.69 -22.91 1.03
N PRO A 188 -37.91 -22.39 0.08
CA PRO A 188 -37.58 -20.98 0.03
C PRO A 188 -38.78 -20.16 -0.47
N ASP A 189 -39.20 -19.15 0.27
CA ASP A 189 -40.32 -18.28 -0.09
C ASP A 189 -40.01 -17.44 -1.32
N LEU A 190 -38.79 -17.01 -1.51
CA LEU A 190 -38.36 -16.18 -2.64
C LEU A 190 -36.87 -16.30 -2.88
N ILE A 191 -36.48 -16.52 -4.13
CA ILE A 191 -35.09 -16.52 -4.58
C ILE A 191 -34.83 -15.21 -5.35
N HIS A 192 -33.86 -14.44 -4.89
CA HIS A 192 -33.36 -13.28 -5.61
C HIS A 192 -32.12 -13.65 -6.40
N ILE A 193 -32.06 -13.30 -7.67
CA ILE A 193 -30.86 -13.44 -8.50
C ILE A 193 -30.31 -12.05 -8.79
N GLY A 194 -29.05 -11.82 -8.45
CA GLY A 194 -28.31 -10.62 -8.79
C GLY A 194 -27.21 -10.94 -9.79
N CYS A 195 -26.98 -10.05 -10.77
CA CYS A 195 -25.94 -10.21 -11.76
C CYS A 195 -25.14 -8.92 -11.90
N ASP A 196 -23.82 -9.01 -11.73
CA ASP A 196 -22.86 -7.97 -12.07
C ASP A 196 -22.18 -8.38 -13.38
N VAL A 197 -22.40 -7.58 -14.43
CA VAL A 197 -22.00 -7.91 -15.80
C VAL A 197 -20.70 -7.22 -16.17
N ALA A 198 -19.63 -8.00 -16.32
CA ALA A 198 -18.42 -7.57 -17.01
C ALA A 198 -18.42 -8.10 -18.45
N ARG A 199 -18.22 -7.21 -19.42
CA ARG A 199 -18.31 -7.59 -20.84
C ARG A 199 -17.01 -8.17 -21.37
N PHE A 200 -16.00 -7.34 -21.55
CA PHE A 200 -14.67 -7.71 -22.00
C PHE A 200 -13.64 -6.92 -21.18
N GLY A 201 -12.56 -7.57 -20.78
CA GLY A 201 -11.50 -6.99 -19.96
C GLY A 201 -11.08 -7.94 -18.85
N ASP A 202 -10.44 -7.39 -17.85
CA ASP A 202 -9.91 -8.15 -16.70
C ASP A 202 -10.99 -8.45 -15.65
N ASP A 203 -12.13 -7.78 -15.71
CA ASP A 203 -13.25 -7.98 -14.79
C ASP A 203 -14.03 -9.27 -15.10
N LYS A 204 -14.75 -9.78 -14.10
CA LYS A 204 -15.53 -11.01 -14.20
C LYS A 204 -17.02 -10.71 -14.04
N THR A 205 -17.85 -11.30 -14.91
CA THR A 205 -19.29 -11.40 -14.67
C THR A 205 -19.54 -12.33 -13.49
N VAL A 206 -20.32 -11.88 -12.52
CA VAL A 206 -20.67 -12.64 -11.32
C VAL A 206 -22.19 -12.70 -11.21
N ILE A 207 -22.73 -13.91 -11.05
CA ILE A 207 -24.15 -14.14 -10.77
C ILE A 207 -24.25 -14.74 -9.37
N GLY A 208 -25.01 -14.08 -8.51
CA GLY A 208 -25.31 -14.53 -7.16
C GLY A 208 -26.78 -14.83 -6.99
N SER A 209 -27.09 -15.73 -6.08
CA SER A 209 -28.43 -15.97 -5.60
C SER A 209 -28.54 -15.61 -4.13
N LYS A 210 -29.70 -15.12 -3.72
CA LYS A 210 -30.04 -14.90 -2.31
C LYS A 210 -31.35 -15.61 -2.00
N VAL A 211 -31.31 -16.48 -0.99
CA VAL A 211 -32.46 -17.18 -0.43
C VAL A 211 -32.56 -16.75 1.02
N ASN A 212 -33.62 -16.08 1.39
CA ASN A 212 -33.79 -15.46 2.69
C ASN A 212 -32.57 -14.57 3.06
N GLU A 213 -31.81 -14.93 4.08
CA GLU A 213 -30.63 -14.17 4.53
C GLU A 213 -29.29 -14.73 4.00
N LYS A 214 -29.32 -15.87 3.31
CA LYS A 214 -28.14 -16.49 2.73
C LYS A 214 -27.93 -16.03 1.28
N ALA A 215 -26.75 -15.56 0.97
CA ALA A 215 -26.34 -15.21 -0.39
C ALA A 215 -25.13 -16.03 -0.82
N ASP A 216 -25.17 -16.58 -2.03
CA ASP A 216 -24.11 -17.40 -2.59
C ASP A 216 -23.74 -16.92 -4.00
N ILE A 217 -22.47 -17.12 -4.40
CA ILE A 217 -22.03 -16.91 -5.78
C ILE A 217 -22.25 -18.21 -6.54
N VAL A 218 -23.20 -18.19 -7.48
CA VAL A 218 -23.58 -19.35 -8.28
C VAL A 218 -22.71 -19.50 -9.53
N CYS A 219 -22.36 -18.37 -10.15
CA CYS A 219 -21.60 -18.39 -11.40
C CYS A 219 -20.60 -17.24 -11.44
N LYS A 220 -19.38 -17.53 -11.93
CA LYS A 220 -18.32 -16.53 -12.16
C LYS A 220 -17.64 -16.79 -13.50
N ARG A 221 -17.69 -15.82 -14.42
CA ARG A 221 -17.17 -15.93 -15.80
C ARG A 221 -16.34 -14.71 -16.16
N GLN A 222 -15.38 -14.88 -17.04
CA GLN A 222 -14.57 -13.80 -17.59
C GLN A 222 -14.60 -13.83 -19.12
N GLY A 223 -14.60 -12.66 -19.77
CA GLY A 223 -14.58 -12.55 -21.22
C GLY A 223 -15.84 -13.08 -21.92
N GLN A 224 -16.97 -13.06 -21.22
CA GLN A 224 -18.25 -13.56 -21.72
C GLN A 224 -19.07 -12.44 -22.34
N ASP A 225 -19.75 -12.72 -23.46
CA ASP A 225 -20.71 -11.78 -24.02
C ASP A 225 -22.03 -11.73 -23.22
N THR A 226 -22.81 -10.68 -23.44
CA THR A 226 -24.04 -10.45 -22.69
C THR A 226 -25.16 -11.47 -23.02
N MET A 227 -25.13 -12.11 -24.20
CA MET A 227 -26.08 -13.13 -24.54
C MET A 227 -25.86 -14.40 -23.72
N LYS A 228 -24.60 -14.83 -23.58
CA LYS A 228 -24.28 -15.95 -22.69
C LYS A 228 -24.59 -15.66 -21.23
N THR A 229 -24.39 -14.42 -20.81
CA THR A 229 -24.78 -14.02 -19.46
C THR A 229 -26.31 -14.11 -19.26
N ALA A 230 -27.08 -13.72 -20.25
CA ALA A 230 -28.53 -13.90 -20.23
C ALA A 230 -28.96 -15.36 -20.20
N ASP A 231 -28.30 -16.22 -21.00
CA ASP A 231 -28.55 -17.67 -21.01
C ASP A 231 -28.23 -18.30 -19.63
N ASP A 232 -27.11 -17.90 -18.98
CA ASP A 232 -26.77 -18.37 -17.64
C ASP A 232 -27.87 -17.98 -16.60
N ILE A 233 -28.40 -16.76 -16.68
CA ILE A 233 -29.48 -16.30 -15.78
C ILE A 233 -30.76 -17.09 -16.05
N VAL A 234 -31.13 -17.26 -17.32
CA VAL A 234 -32.32 -18.03 -17.72
C VAL A 234 -32.19 -19.49 -17.24
N CYS A 235 -31.01 -20.09 -17.42
CA CYS A 235 -30.77 -21.44 -16.95
C CYS A 235 -30.97 -21.54 -15.42
N LEU A 236 -30.47 -20.59 -14.64
CA LEU A 236 -30.68 -20.56 -13.19
C LEU A 236 -32.15 -20.40 -12.79
N LEU A 237 -32.90 -19.57 -13.51
CA LEU A 237 -34.33 -19.38 -13.25
C LEU A 237 -35.18 -20.65 -13.46
N TYR A 238 -34.76 -21.54 -14.39
CA TYR A 238 -35.50 -22.74 -14.72
C TYR A 238 -34.94 -24.01 -14.09
N THR A 239 -33.71 -23.98 -13.60
CA THR A 239 -33.03 -25.16 -13.01
C THR A 239 -32.86 -25.07 -11.49
N SER A 240 -33.11 -23.90 -10.88
CA SER A 240 -33.16 -23.81 -9.42
C SER A 240 -34.41 -24.54 -8.91
N PRO A 241 -34.26 -25.43 -7.93
CA PRO A 241 -35.39 -26.21 -7.37
C PRO A 241 -36.40 -25.32 -6.67
#